data_fbad4840a3904fc75e66d4dd2540b2e2
#
_entry.id   fbad4840a3904fc75e66d4dd2540b2e2
#
_cell.length_a   1.000
_cell.length_b   1.000
_cell.length_c   1.000
_cell.angle_alpha   90.00
_cell.angle_beta   90.00
_cell.angle_gamma   90.00
#
_symmetry.space_group_name_H-M   'P 1'
#
loop_
_entity.id
_entity.type
_entity.pdbx_description
1 polymer ?
#
loop_
_entity_poly.entity_id
_entity_poly.type
_entity_poly.pdbx_seq_one_letter_code
_entity_poly.pdbx_strand_id
1 'polypeptide(L)'
;LPRIPLVASRADFVAVATAGRGLADLHQDYETVEPWELILTVDGKEVPWAQRDTIDPALLHVTKLRYAKTRVDGKQADDRSSIVYNEHVTLSGIPETAQDYLLGSRSGLDWLIDRYQVKPDKASGIVNDPNEWMAEGAGQGNMAAPQPRYLLDLIARVTTVSVRTQQIVHSLPPLDVRD
;
A
#
# COMPACT_ATOMS: atom_id res chain seq x y z
N LEU A 1 25.66 -18.77 -4.11
CA LEU A 1 25.06 -17.70 -4.90
C LEU A 1 23.76 -18.22 -5.51
N PRO A 2 22.68 -17.44 -5.50
CA PRO A 2 21.46 -17.81 -6.18
C PRO A 2 21.74 -17.95 -7.68
N ARG A 3 21.26 -19.05 -8.27
CA ARG A 3 21.40 -19.29 -9.71
C ARG A 3 20.20 -18.68 -10.41
N ILE A 4 20.44 -18.02 -11.56
CA ILE A 4 19.37 -17.57 -12.43
C ILE A 4 18.89 -18.81 -13.21
N PRO A 5 17.61 -19.21 -13.09
CA PRO A 5 17.12 -20.37 -13.81
C PRO A 5 17.10 -20.09 -15.32
N LEU A 6 17.57 -21.07 -16.09
CA LEU A 6 17.45 -21.03 -17.55
C LEU A 6 16.12 -21.65 -17.96
N VAL A 7 15.22 -20.83 -18.49
CA VAL A 7 13.92 -21.31 -18.99
C VAL A 7 14.08 -22.14 -20.24
N ALA A 8 13.27 -23.19 -20.39
CA ALA A 8 13.40 -24.18 -21.45
C ALA A 8 13.01 -23.65 -22.82
N SER A 9 12.11 -22.67 -22.89
CA SER A 9 11.57 -22.16 -24.16
C SER A 9 11.77 -20.65 -24.32
N ARG A 10 11.81 -20.19 -25.58
CA ARG A 10 11.79 -18.77 -25.92
C ARG A 10 10.48 -18.10 -25.46
N ALA A 11 9.37 -18.81 -25.52
CA ALA A 11 8.08 -18.28 -25.09
C ALA A 11 8.08 -17.96 -23.60
N ASP A 12 8.58 -18.88 -22.76
CA ASP A 12 8.69 -18.69 -21.31
C ASP A 12 9.67 -17.56 -20.99
N PHE A 13 10.80 -17.48 -21.71
CA PHE A 13 11.74 -16.37 -21.56
C PHE A 13 11.06 -15.03 -21.81
N VAL A 14 10.31 -14.91 -22.91
CA VAL A 14 9.60 -13.67 -23.24
C VAL A 14 8.53 -13.36 -22.20
N ALA A 15 7.77 -14.35 -21.74
CA ALA A 15 6.75 -14.17 -20.70
C ALA A 15 7.36 -13.65 -19.39
N VAL A 16 8.43 -14.27 -18.91
CA VAL A 16 9.13 -13.84 -17.68
C VAL A 16 9.75 -12.46 -17.85
N ALA A 17 10.39 -12.17 -18.99
CA ALA A 17 10.99 -10.87 -19.26
C ALA A 17 9.93 -9.75 -19.34
N THR A 18 8.77 -10.03 -19.95
CA THR A 18 7.66 -9.08 -20.02
C THR A 18 7.06 -8.81 -18.64
N ALA A 19 6.84 -9.87 -17.86
CA ALA A 19 6.34 -9.75 -16.49
C ALA A 19 7.34 -8.96 -15.61
N GLY A 20 8.63 -9.27 -15.71
CA GLY A 20 9.68 -8.56 -14.98
C GLY A 20 9.74 -7.06 -15.30
N ARG A 21 9.55 -6.69 -16.57
CA ARG A 21 9.46 -5.29 -16.98
C ARG A 21 8.21 -4.62 -16.42
N GLY A 22 7.05 -5.28 -16.55
CA GLY A 22 5.80 -4.77 -16.00
C GLY A 22 5.85 -4.58 -14.48
N LEU A 23 6.51 -5.49 -13.75
CA LEU A 23 6.76 -5.33 -12.32
C LEU A 23 7.69 -4.14 -12.04
N ALA A 24 8.77 -3.98 -12.81
CA ALA A 24 9.69 -2.87 -12.64
C ALA A 24 8.98 -1.52 -12.83
N ASP A 25 8.23 -1.36 -13.93
CA ASP A 25 7.48 -0.14 -14.23
C ASP A 25 6.44 0.13 -13.12
N LEU A 26 5.68 -0.89 -12.70
CA LEU A 26 4.68 -0.77 -11.64
C LEU A 26 5.26 -0.30 -10.31
N HIS A 27 6.44 -0.82 -9.92
CA HIS A 27 7.07 -0.47 -8.65
C HIS A 27 7.85 0.84 -8.71
N GLN A 28 8.40 1.20 -9.88
CA GLN A 28 9.07 2.48 -10.06
C GLN A 28 8.08 3.64 -10.01
N ASP A 29 6.93 3.46 -10.65
CA ASP A 29 5.91 4.51 -10.82
C ASP A 29 4.74 4.37 -9.85
N TYR A 30 4.94 3.73 -8.69
CA TYR A 30 3.88 3.41 -7.73
C TYR A 30 3.08 4.62 -7.25
N GLU A 31 3.68 5.81 -7.22
CA GLU A 31 3.00 7.05 -6.82
C GLU A 31 2.10 7.63 -7.92
N THR A 32 2.18 7.12 -9.13
CA THR A 32 1.40 7.59 -10.29
C THR A 32 0.35 6.60 -10.76
N VAL A 33 0.33 5.37 -10.18
CA VAL A 33 -0.70 4.39 -10.54
C VAL A 33 -2.08 4.88 -10.10
N GLU A 34 -3.11 4.46 -10.86
CA GLU A 34 -4.50 4.73 -10.48
C GLU A 34 -4.80 4.13 -9.11
N PRO A 35 -5.28 4.93 -8.14
CA PRO A 35 -5.61 4.44 -6.82
C PRO A 35 -6.72 3.39 -6.85
N TRP A 36 -6.62 2.39 -5.99
CA TRP A 36 -7.72 1.45 -5.77
C TRP A 36 -8.94 2.18 -5.20
N GLU A 37 -10.10 1.94 -5.74
CA GLU A 37 -11.34 2.54 -5.24
C GLU A 37 -11.71 1.92 -3.90
N LEU A 38 -11.19 2.49 -2.82
CA LEU A 38 -11.53 2.10 -1.46
C LEU A 38 -12.86 2.72 -1.04
N ILE A 39 -13.52 2.11 -0.08
CA ILE A 39 -14.70 2.67 0.55
C ILE A 39 -14.23 3.53 1.73
N LEU A 40 -14.56 4.82 1.70
CA LEU A 40 -14.22 5.76 2.76
C LEU A 40 -15.41 5.90 3.71
N THR A 41 -15.15 5.82 4.99
CA THR A 41 -16.12 6.19 6.03
C THR A 41 -15.55 7.35 6.81
N VAL A 42 -16.27 8.48 6.83
CA VAL A 42 -15.88 9.70 7.56
C VAL A 42 -16.96 10.01 8.57
N ASP A 43 -16.63 10.06 9.86
CA ASP A 43 -17.57 10.24 10.98
C ASP A 43 -18.81 9.33 10.85
N GLY A 44 -18.58 8.06 10.48
CA GLY A 44 -19.63 7.05 10.33
C GLY A 44 -20.46 7.16 9.05
N LYS A 45 -20.13 8.07 8.13
CA LYS A 45 -20.81 8.22 6.84
C LYS A 45 -19.91 7.78 5.70
N GLU A 46 -20.47 6.99 4.78
CA GLU A 46 -19.75 6.58 3.59
C GLU A 46 -19.59 7.77 2.63
N VAL A 47 -18.35 7.95 2.13
CA VAL A 47 -17.98 8.94 1.13
C VAL A 47 -17.46 8.19 -0.10
N PRO A 48 -18.06 8.37 -1.29
CA PRO A 48 -17.58 7.77 -2.51
C PRO A 48 -16.11 8.14 -2.78
N TRP A 49 -15.30 7.18 -3.24
CA TRP A 49 -13.88 7.42 -3.54
C TRP A 49 -13.65 8.63 -4.45
N ALA A 50 -14.51 8.80 -5.46
CA ALA A 50 -14.48 9.95 -6.37
C ALA A 50 -14.67 11.31 -5.67
N GLN A 51 -15.26 11.32 -4.47
CA GLN A 51 -15.52 12.53 -3.68
C GLN A 51 -14.49 12.71 -2.53
N ARG A 52 -13.45 11.89 -2.45
CA ARG A 52 -12.42 11.98 -1.39
C ARG A 52 -11.80 13.37 -1.26
N ASP A 53 -11.82 14.13 -2.35
CA ASP A 53 -11.29 15.49 -2.42
C ASP A 53 -12.14 16.50 -1.63
N THR A 54 -13.36 16.14 -1.30
CA THR A 54 -14.26 16.97 -0.50
C THR A 54 -14.09 16.79 1.00
N ILE A 55 -13.29 15.81 1.44
CA ILE A 55 -13.01 15.57 2.86
C ILE A 55 -12.20 16.76 3.39
N ASP A 56 -12.63 17.31 4.53
CA ASP A 56 -11.88 18.35 5.23
C ASP A 56 -10.45 17.86 5.54
N PRO A 57 -9.42 18.56 5.07
CA PRO A 57 -8.04 18.20 5.35
C PRO A 57 -7.73 18.06 6.85
N ALA A 58 -8.41 18.78 7.71
CA ALA A 58 -8.24 18.67 9.16
C ALA A 58 -8.60 17.29 9.71
N LEU A 59 -9.49 16.54 9.04
CA LEU A 59 -9.85 15.17 9.41
C LEU A 59 -8.82 14.13 8.95
N LEU A 60 -7.81 14.52 8.15
CA LEU A 60 -6.80 13.62 7.61
C LEU A 60 -5.48 13.63 8.39
N HIS A 61 -5.49 14.16 9.61
CA HIS A 61 -4.34 14.08 10.50
C HIS A 61 -4.15 12.64 11.00
N VAL A 62 -3.00 12.05 10.68
CA VAL A 62 -2.70 10.67 11.10
C VAL A 62 -2.10 10.66 12.51
N THR A 63 -2.57 9.74 13.35
CA THR A 63 -1.98 9.47 14.65
C THR A 63 -1.40 8.06 14.70
N LYS A 64 -2.24 7.06 14.45
CA LYS A 64 -1.85 5.66 14.48
C LYS A 64 -2.71 4.85 13.52
N LEU A 65 -2.13 4.56 12.36
CA LEU A 65 -2.73 3.61 11.44
C LEU A 65 -2.78 2.21 12.05
N ARG A 66 -3.86 1.49 11.80
CA ARG A 66 -4.00 0.09 12.19
C ARG A 66 -5.08 -0.59 11.34
N TYR A 67 -5.02 -1.90 11.23
CA TYR A 67 -6.16 -2.65 10.73
C TYR A 67 -7.36 -2.52 11.69
N ALA A 68 -8.55 -2.57 11.13
CA ALA A 68 -9.75 -2.72 11.92
C ALA A 68 -9.71 -4.04 12.71
N LYS A 69 -10.61 -4.21 13.66
CA LYS A 69 -10.69 -5.44 14.44
C LYS A 69 -11.97 -6.20 14.12
N THR A 70 -11.84 -7.49 14.01
CA THR A 70 -12.95 -8.44 13.85
C THR A 70 -12.84 -9.56 14.87
N ARG A 71 -13.81 -10.46 14.87
CA ARG A 71 -13.78 -11.67 15.70
C ARG A 71 -13.81 -12.91 14.79
N VAL A 72 -12.81 -13.76 14.96
CA VAL A 72 -12.74 -15.07 14.32
C VAL A 72 -12.71 -16.12 15.42
N ASP A 73 -13.64 -17.05 15.42
CA ASP A 73 -13.79 -18.10 16.44
C ASP A 73 -13.80 -17.55 17.88
N GLY A 74 -14.48 -16.41 18.08
CA GLY A 74 -14.60 -15.74 19.38
C GLY A 74 -13.35 -14.97 19.83
N LYS A 75 -12.22 -15.06 19.11
CA LYS A 75 -10.99 -14.34 19.40
C LYS A 75 -10.90 -13.06 18.54
N GLN A 76 -10.32 -12.02 19.11
CA GLN A 76 -10.05 -10.79 18.37
C GLN A 76 -8.94 -11.03 17.33
N ALA A 77 -9.20 -10.63 16.10
CA ALA A 77 -8.26 -10.67 14.98
C ALA A 77 -8.22 -9.34 14.22
N ASP A 78 -7.20 -9.14 13.41
CA ASP A 78 -7.16 -8.02 12.48
C ASP A 78 -8.07 -8.28 11.27
N ASP A 79 -8.92 -7.31 10.97
CA ASP A 79 -9.64 -7.25 9.72
C ASP A 79 -8.75 -6.55 8.68
N ARG A 80 -8.04 -7.34 7.89
CA ARG A 80 -7.09 -6.84 6.90
C ARG A 80 -7.75 -6.25 5.66
N SER A 81 -9.06 -6.31 5.56
CA SER A 81 -9.83 -5.63 4.51
C SER A 81 -10.07 -4.14 4.80
N SER A 82 -9.73 -3.70 6.02
CA SER A 82 -10.05 -2.34 6.49
C SER A 82 -8.92 -1.74 7.32
N ILE A 83 -8.57 -0.48 7.03
CA ILE A 83 -7.60 0.32 7.78
C ILE A 83 -8.32 1.45 8.50
N VAL A 84 -8.20 1.49 9.81
CA VAL A 84 -8.56 2.66 10.62
C VAL A 84 -7.45 3.68 10.48
N TYR A 85 -7.76 4.78 9.79
CA TYR A 85 -6.81 5.85 9.51
C TYR A 85 -6.59 6.71 10.77
N ASN A 86 -7.69 7.14 11.38
CA ASN A 86 -7.74 7.84 12.67
C ASN A 86 -9.13 7.63 13.30
N GLU A 87 -9.53 8.47 14.24
CA GLU A 87 -10.83 8.40 14.89
C GLU A 87 -12.01 8.79 13.97
N HIS A 88 -11.75 9.57 12.92
CA HIS A 88 -12.76 10.06 11.99
C HIS A 88 -12.85 9.23 10.71
N VAL A 89 -11.72 8.71 10.21
CA VAL A 89 -11.62 8.13 8.88
C VAL A 89 -11.24 6.65 8.93
N THR A 90 -11.99 5.84 8.20
CA THR A 90 -11.69 4.43 7.95
C THR A 90 -11.75 4.15 6.45
N LEU A 91 -10.78 3.39 5.96
CA LEU A 91 -10.72 2.88 4.59
C LEU A 91 -11.05 1.39 4.61
N SER A 92 -11.98 0.94 3.76
CA SER A 92 -12.35 -0.46 3.62
C SER A 92 -12.41 -0.88 2.15
N GLY A 93 -12.62 -2.18 1.89
CA GLY A 93 -12.62 -2.71 0.54
C GLY A 93 -11.22 -3.07 0.01
N ILE A 94 -10.25 -3.28 0.90
CA ILE A 94 -8.93 -3.81 0.54
C ILE A 94 -9.10 -5.28 0.17
N PRO A 95 -8.75 -5.70 -1.07
CA PRO A 95 -8.83 -7.10 -1.48
C PRO A 95 -7.85 -7.98 -0.71
N GLU A 96 -8.25 -9.22 -0.44
CA GLU A 96 -7.40 -10.22 0.21
C GLU A 96 -6.07 -10.39 -0.55
N THR A 97 -6.11 -10.42 -1.87
CA THR A 97 -4.92 -10.52 -2.73
C THR A 97 -3.89 -9.42 -2.54
N ALA A 98 -4.29 -8.25 -2.02
CA ALA A 98 -3.34 -7.20 -1.67
C ALA A 98 -2.44 -7.59 -0.49
N GLN A 99 -2.87 -8.54 0.34
CA GLN A 99 -2.11 -9.03 1.48
C GLN A 99 -1.08 -10.11 1.11
N ASP A 100 -1.22 -10.71 -0.07
CA ASP A 100 -0.32 -11.75 -0.59
C ASP A 100 0.97 -11.17 -1.17
N TYR A 101 1.01 -9.86 -1.44
CA TYR A 101 2.22 -9.18 -1.85
C TYR A 101 3.13 -8.93 -0.65
N LEU A 102 4.08 -9.85 -0.45
CA LEU A 102 4.98 -9.83 0.70
C LEU A 102 6.36 -9.24 0.37
N LEU A 103 6.80 -8.31 1.19
CA LEU A 103 8.17 -7.79 1.25
C LEU A 103 8.85 -8.37 2.49
N GLY A 104 9.50 -9.52 2.34
CA GLY A 104 9.94 -10.35 3.45
C GLY A 104 8.75 -11.07 4.09
N SER A 105 8.50 -10.84 5.38
CA SER A 105 7.41 -11.46 6.13
C SER A 105 6.15 -10.58 6.27
N ARG A 106 6.13 -9.42 5.64
CA ARG A 106 5.06 -8.41 5.82
C ARG A 106 4.54 -7.95 4.47
N SER A 107 3.25 -7.66 4.39
CA SER A 107 2.67 -7.07 3.18
C SER A 107 3.12 -5.62 2.97
N GLY A 108 2.96 -5.11 1.75
CA GLY A 108 3.21 -3.70 1.46
C GLY A 108 2.41 -2.75 2.36
N LEU A 109 1.16 -3.12 2.65
CA LEU A 109 0.30 -2.37 3.58
C LEU A 109 0.77 -2.44 5.03
N ASP A 110 1.30 -3.58 5.50
CA ASP A 110 1.90 -3.69 6.84
C ASP A 110 3.08 -2.72 7.01
N TRP A 111 3.95 -2.62 5.98
CA TRP A 111 5.06 -1.67 6.01
C TRP A 111 4.59 -0.24 6.04
N LEU A 112 3.55 0.09 5.27
CA LEU A 112 2.97 1.43 5.24
C LEU A 112 2.36 1.78 6.60
N ILE A 113 1.56 0.88 7.20
CA ILE A 113 0.97 1.06 8.52
C ILE A 113 2.05 1.29 9.58
N ASP A 114 3.15 0.54 9.54
CA ASP A 114 4.24 0.72 10.52
C ASP A 114 5.01 2.03 10.31
N ARG A 115 5.19 2.46 9.06
CA ARG A 115 5.95 3.66 8.71
C ARG A 115 5.21 4.94 9.08
N TYR A 116 3.91 5.01 8.79
CA TYR A 116 3.10 6.21 8.96
C TYR A 116 2.37 6.21 10.31
N GLN A 117 3.15 6.31 11.38
CA GLN A 117 2.66 6.46 12.75
C GLN A 117 3.42 7.55 13.46
N VAL A 118 2.71 8.34 14.28
CA VAL A 118 3.36 9.28 15.20
C VAL A 118 3.97 8.48 16.35
N LYS A 119 5.27 8.39 16.40
CA LYS A 119 6.00 7.66 17.46
C LYS A 119 7.37 8.26 17.77
N PRO A 120 7.75 8.33 19.04
CA PRO A 120 9.11 8.73 19.42
C PRO A 120 10.10 7.60 19.10
N ASP A 121 11.24 7.95 18.51
CA ASP A 121 12.41 7.10 18.48
C ASP A 121 13.08 7.10 19.86
N LYS A 122 13.16 5.94 20.49
CA LYS A 122 13.67 5.83 21.87
C LYS A 122 15.17 6.13 22.00
N ALA A 123 15.92 5.96 20.92
CA ALA A 123 17.37 6.15 20.95
C ALA A 123 17.76 7.61 20.76
N SER A 124 17.10 8.30 19.84
CA SER A 124 17.39 9.69 19.51
C SER A 124 16.50 10.70 20.23
N GLY A 125 15.35 10.27 20.76
CA GLY A 125 14.31 11.16 21.31
C GLY A 125 13.53 11.93 20.24
N ILE A 126 13.80 11.72 18.95
CA ILE A 126 13.12 12.39 17.85
C ILE A 126 11.72 11.80 17.70
N VAL A 127 10.72 12.65 17.63
CA VAL A 127 9.35 12.22 17.31
C VAL A 127 9.24 12.06 15.79
N ASN A 128 8.91 10.87 15.36
CA ASN A 128 8.60 10.56 13.97
C ASN A 128 7.13 10.93 13.74
N ASP A 129 6.87 12.08 13.14
CA ASP A 129 5.52 12.57 12.83
C ASP A 129 5.31 12.66 11.31
N PRO A 130 4.53 11.73 10.73
CA PRO A 130 4.25 11.76 9.30
C PRO A 130 3.48 13.01 8.85
N ASN A 131 2.75 13.67 9.75
CA ASN A 131 2.02 14.88 9.40
C ASN A 131 2.97 16.04 9.11
N GLU A 132 4.11 16.10 9.79
CA GLU A 132 5.16 17.07 9.51
C GLU A 132 5.84 16.82 8.16
N TRP A 133 5.99 15.55 7.76
CA TRP A 133 6.56 15.22 6.46
C TRP A 133 5.65 15.58 5.30
N MET A 134 4.35 15.55 5.55
CA MET A 134 3.31 15.87 4.57
C MET A 134 2.94 17.35 4.58
N ALA A 135 3.37 18.12 5.58
CA ALA A 135 2.92 19.50 5.77
C ALA A 135 3.65 20.53 4.92
N GLU A 136 4.92 20.33 4.60
CA GLU A 136 5.69 21.27 3.79
C GLU A 136 6.64 20.47 2.90
N GLY A 137 6.40 20.41 1.62
CA GLY A 137 7.33 19.93 0.62
C GLY A 137 8.59 19.26 1.15
N ALA A 138 8.46 18.23 1.97
CA ALA A 138 9.57 17.52 2.60
C ALA A 138 10.46 16.79 1.58
N GLY A 139 10.17 16.99 0.30
CA GLY A 139 11.00 16.63 -0.83
C GLY A 139 11.83 17.84 -1.25
N GLN A 140 13.12 17.67 -1.35
CA GLN A 140 14.01 18.65 -1.96
C GLN A 140 13.54 18.96 -3.39
N GLY A 141 13.15 20.19 -3.64
CA GLY A 141 12.86 20.74 -4.96
C GLY A 141 11.40 20.63 -5.36
N ASN A 142 10.82 21.74 -5.71
CA ASN A 142 9.58 22.01 -6.49
C ASN A 142 8.39 21.03 -6.38
N MET A 143 8.31 20.17 -5.40
CA MET A 143 7.10 19.41 -5.13
C MET A 143 6.11 20.36 -4.44
N ALA A 144 4.92 20.41 -4.98
CA ALA A 144 3.78 21.02 -4.31
C ALA A 144 3.71 20.51 -2.88
N ALA A 145 3.40 21.38 -1.93
CA ALA A 145 3.22 21.00 -0.53
C ALA A 145 2.44 19.70 -0.42
N PRO A 146 2.92 18.70 0.34
CA PRO A 146 2.23 17.44 0.46
C PRO A 146 0.79 17.72 0.88
N GLN A 147 -0.13 17.28 0.06
CA GLN A 147 -1.54 17.47 0.38
C GLN A 147 -1.88 16.56 1.56
N PRO A 148 -2.74 16.98 2.50
CA PRO A 148 -3.18 16.13 3.61
C PRO A 148 -3.70 14.75 3.17
N ARG A 149 -4.15 14.63 1.91
CA ARG A 149 -4.61 13.38 1.28
C ARG A 149 -3.52 12.46 0.77
N TYR A 150 -2.26 12.89 0.75
CA TYR A 150 -1.16 12.07 0.21
C TYR A 150 -1.18 10.63 0.77
N LEU A 151 -1.28 10.50 2.08
CA LEU A 151 -1.26 9.17 2.71
C LEU A 151 -2.51 8.34 2.37
N LEU A 152 -3.67 8.98 2.25
CA LEU A 152 -4.90 8.31 1.84
C LEU A 152 -4.77 7.76 0.42
N ASP A 153 -4.29 8.59 -0.52
CA ASP A 153 -4.02 8.17 -1.89
C ASP A 153 -2.89 7.12 -1.95
N LEU A 154 -1.87 7.23 -1.11
CA LEU A 154 -0.78 6.27 -1.03
C LEU A 154 -1.27 4.89 -0.59
N ILE A 155 -2.13 4.79 0.42
CA ILE A 155 -2.75 3.52 0.83
C ILE A 155 -3.47 2.87 -0.36
N ALA A 156 -4.27 3.65 -1.07
CA ALA A 156 -5.01 3.17 -2.24
C ALA A 156 -4.08 2.74 -3.39
N ARG A 157 -3.00 3.49 -3.66
CA ARG A 157 -2.01 3.13 -4.69
C ARG A 157 -1.21 1.89 -4.31
N VAL A 158 -0.78 1.75 -3.06
CA VAL A 158 -0.10 0.54 -2.59
C VAL A 158 -1.03 -0.67 -2.69
N THR A 159 -2.33 -0.49 -2.44
CA THR A 159 -3.33 -1.55 -2.69
C THR A 159 -3.35 -1.96 -4.16
N THR A 160 -3.40 -0.99 -5.10
CA THR A 160 -3.34 -1.27 -6.54
C THR A 160 -2.06 -2.00 -6.93
N VAL A 161 -0.90 -1.51 -6.47
CA VAL A 161 0.41 -2.14 -6.74
C VAL A 161 0.43 -3.57 -6.25
N SER A 162 -0.04 -3.81 -5.02
CA SER A 162 -0.08 -5.15 -4.42
C SER A 162 -0.93 -6.11 -5.26
N VAL A 163 -2.15 -5.71 -5.62
CA VAL A 163 -3.06 -6.53 -6.44
C VAL A 163 -2.47 -6.80 -7.84
N ARG A 164 -1.98 -5.75 -8.52
CA ARG A 164 -1.40 -5.90 -9.86
C ARG A 164 -0.13 -6.75 -9.87
N THR A 165 0.70 -6.65 -8.81
CA THR A 165 1.86 -7.52 -8.64
C THR A 165 1.44 -8.98 -8.61
N GLN A 166 0.42 -9.33 -7.81
CA GLN A 166 -0.10 -10.70 -7.75
C GLN A 166 -0.68 -11.14 -9.09
N GLN A 167 -1.42 -10.28 -9.79
CA GLN A 167 -1.95 -10.60 -11.12
C GLN A 167 -0.84 -10.92 -12.12
N ILE A 168 0.24 -10.12 -12.15
CA ILE A 168 1.38 -10.36 -13.03
C ILE A 168 2.07 -11.67 -12.66
N VAL A 169 2.33 -11.92 -11.38
CA VAL A 169 2.99 -13.16 -10.92
C VAL A 169 2.15 -14.39 -11.24
N HIS A 170 0.84 -14.35 -10.99
CA HIS A 170 -0.06 -15.46 -11.28
C HIS A 170 -0.28 -15.71 -12.79
N SER A 171 0.01 -14.74 -13.63
CA SER A 171 -0.07 -14.90 -15.09
C SER A 171 1.15 -15.61 -15.69
N LEU A 172 2.21 -15.80 -14.92
CA LEU A 172 3.42 -16.48 -15.38
C LEU A 172 3.14 -17.96 -15.70
N PRO A 173 3.71 -18.49 -16.80
CA PRO A 173 3.64 -19.92 -17.05
C PRO A 173 4.38 -20.71 -15.97
N PRO A 174 4.03 -22.00 -15.77
CA PRO A 174 4.84 -22.88 -14.93
C PRO A 174 6.29 -22.87 -15.44
N LEU A 175 7.24 -22.63 -14.53
CA LEU A 175 8.65 -22.62 -14.92
C LEU A 175 9.13 -24.04 -15.22
N ASP A 176 9.42 -24.32 -16.49
CA ASP A 176 10.21 -25.47 -16.90
C ASP A 176 11.68 -25.03 -16.94
N VAL A 177 12.45 -25.49 -15.97
CA VAL A 177 13.84 -25.09 -15.76
C VAL A 177 14.77 -26.22 -16.22
N ARG A 178 15.73 -25.87 -17.08
CA ARG A 178 16.78 -26.81 -17.45
C ARG A 178 17.82 -26.87 -16.32
N ASP A 179 18.15 -28.09 -15.93
CA ASP A 179 19.28 -28.39 -15.02
C ASP A 179 20.62 -28.06 -15.68
#